data_72e69f5dd3bb7a5905b54f12320ed6da
#
_entry.id   72e69f5dd3bb7a5905b54f12320ed6da
#
_cell.length_a   1.000
_cell.length_b   1.000
_cell.length_c   1.000
_cell.angle_alpha   90.00
_cell.angle_beta   90.00
_cell.angle_gamma   90.00
#
_symmetry.space_group_name_H-M   'P 1'
#
loop_
_entity.id
_entity.type
_entity.pdbx_description
1 polymer ?
#
loop_
_entity_poly.entity_id
_entity_poly.type
_entity_poly.pdbx_seq_one_letter_code
_entity_poly.pdbx_strand_id
1 'polypeptide(L)'
;ARMAQAILAGEGAWAWDAALIQTAINEAPLHYQGQSLRIDRLVQRRAVQADDALAGWWVLDYKSATQPQRQQALVAQLQRYREAVSVFMPGEVVHAAFLTGDGRMVMVGGADASAAMGHTPAPGAAATDVPALPAAPAARPGAAKAAPTVPDSRQGSLF
;
A
#
# COMPACT_ATOMS: atom_id res chain seq x y z
N ALA A 1 11.62 -19.95 -13.70
CA ALA A 1 10.58 -20.50 -14.59
C ALA A 1 9.39 -21.12 -13.84
N ARG A 2 9.60 -21.94 -12.79
CA ARG A 2 8.49 -22.63 -12.08
C ARG A 2 7.50 -21.70 -11.40
N MET A 3 7.99 -20.67 -10.69
CA MET A 3 7.13 -19.69 -9.99
C MET A 3 6.19 -18.96 -10.98
N ALA A 4 6.72 -18.46 -12.09
CA ALA A 4 5.90 -17.79 -13.11
C ALA A 4 4.82 -18.70 -13.69
N GLN A 5 5.16 -19.98 -13.95
CA GLN A 5 4.19 -20.96 -14.42
C GLN A 5 3.10 -21.24 -13.38
N ALA A 6 3.46 -21.38 -12.10
CA ALA A 6 2.50 -21.59 -11.03
C ALA A 6 1.55 -20.40 -10.88
N ILE A 7 2.05 -19.17 -10.96
CA ILE A 7 1.23 -17.96 -10.93
C ILE A 7 0.27 -17.88 -12.13
N LEU A 8 0.77 -18.15 -13.32
CA LEU A 8 -0.04 -18.10 -14.55
C LEU A 8 -1.08 -19.24 -14.68
N ALA A 9 -0.89 -20.33 -13.95
CA ALA A 9 -1.82 -21.45 -13.87
C ALA A 9 -2.63 -21.48 -12.56
N GLY A 10 -2.36 -20.56 -11.64
CA GLY A 10 -2.94 -20.51 -10.30
C GLY A 10 -4.16 -19.59 -10.17
N GLU A 11 -4.49 -19.28 -8.94
CA GLU A 11 -5.67 -18.46 -8.59
C GLU A 11 -5.63 -17.04 -9.16
N GLY A 12 -4.41 -16.50 -9.39
CA GLY A 12 -4.19 -15.18 -9.98
C GLY A 12 -4.15 -15.16 -11.51
N ALA A 13 -4.35 -16.28 -12.21
CA ALA A 13 -4.22 -16.39 -13.67
C ALA A 13 -5.10 -15.40 -14.44
N TRP A 14 -6.26 -15.06 -13.90
CA TRP A 14 -7.18 -14.08 -14.47
C TRP A 14 -6.53 -12.70 -14.73
N ALA A 15 -5.50 -12.34 -13.97
CA ALA A 15 -4.81 -11.07 -14.13
C ALA A 15 -4.03 -10.94 -15.45
N TRP A 16 -3.94 -12.02 -16.23
CA TRP A 16 -3.37 -12.05 -17.60
C TRP A 16 -4.40 -12.36 -18.67
N ASP A 17 -5.67 -12.55 -18.29
CA ASP A 17 -6.74 -12.82 -19.24
C ASP A 17 -7.25 -11.51 -19.85
N ALA A 18 -6.99 -11.29 -21.13
CA ALA A 18 -7.42 -10.09 -21.86
C ALA A 18 -8.95 -9.90 -21.89
N ALA A 19 -9.74 -10.96 -21.70
CA ALA A 19 -11.18 -10.85 -21.60
C ALA A 19 -11.63 -10.22 -20.28
N LEU A 20 -10.88 -10.43 -19.20
CA LEU A 20 -11.19 -9.98 -17.85
C LEU A 20 -10.50 -8.66 -17.48
N ILE A 21 -9.43 -8.28 -18.14
CA ILE A 21 -8.68 -7.07 -17.82
C ILE A 21 -8.95 -5.93 -18.81
N GLN A 22 -9.05 -4.72 -18.30
CA GLN A 22 -9.15 -3.50 -19.09
C GLN A 22 -7.79 -2.85 -19.27
N THR A 23 -7.00 -2.80 -18.21
CA THR A 23 -5.67 -2.19 -18.17
C THR A 23 -4.75 -3.06 -17.32
N ALA A 24 -3.51 -3.21 -17.74
CA ALA A 24 -2.47 -3.85 -16.94
C ALA A 24 -1.14 -3.13 -17.11
N ILE A 25 -0.47 -2.85 -16.00
CA ILE A 25 0.84 -2.21 -15.95
C ILE A 25 1.75 -3.09 -15.10
N ASN A 26 2.86 -3.52 -15.64
CA ASN A 26 3.91 -4.20 -14.89
C ASN A 26 4.90 -3.17 -14.36
N GLU A 27 5.44 -3.42 -13.18
CA GLU A 27 6.41 -2.55 -12.52
C GLU A 27 5.93 -1.07 -12.49
N ALA A 28 4.65 -0.87 -12.13
CA ALA A 28 4.02 0.43 -12.16
C ALA A 28 4.71 1.39 -11.17
N PRO A 29 5.35 2.47 -11.67
CA PRO A 29 5.96 3.47 -10.80
C PRO A 29 4.88 4.36 -10.21
N LEU A 30 5.00 4.68 -8.92
CA LEU A 30 4.08 5.55 -8.20
C LEU A 30 4.86 6.41 -7.22
N HIS A 31 4.50 7.68 -7.13
CA HIS A 31 5.07 8.57 -6.11
C HIS A 31 3.97 8.92 -5.09
N TYR A 32 4.18 8.54 -3.84
CA TYR A 32 3.20 8.72 -2.79
C TYR A 32 3.87 9.12 -1.46
N GLN A 33 3.39 10.18 -0.83
CA GLN A 33 3.92 10.72 0.44
C GLN A 33 5.44 10.89 0.44
N GLY A 34 5.99 11.47 -0.64
CA GLY A 34 7.43 11.73 -0.77
C GLY A 34 8.28 10.49 -1.04
N GLN A 35 7.67 9.33 -1.30
CA GLN A 35 8.37 8.09 -1.60
C GLN A 35 8.04 7.58 -3.00
N SER A 36 9.05 7.07 -3.68
CA SER A 36 8.89 6.35 -4.93
C SER A 36 8.55 4.89 -4.62
N LEU A 37 7.40 4.44 -5.10
CA LEU A 37 6.92 3.08 -4.99
C LEU A 37 6.98 2.41 -6.35
N ARG A 38 7.10 1.09 -6.38
CA ARG A 38 7.00 0.28 -7.60
C ARG A 38 6.14 -0.92 -7.32
N ILE A 39 5.00 -0.98 -7.99
CA ILE A 39 4.03 -2.07 -7.86
C ILE A 39 4.37 -3.11 -8.93
N ASP A 40 4.54 -4.36 -8.54
CA ASP A 40 4.94 -5.43 -9.48
C ASP A 40 3.95 -5.57 -10.62
N ARG A 41 2.64 -5.55 -10.30
CA ARG A 41 1.59 -5.54 -11.31
C ARG A 41 0.35 -4.80 -10.81
N LEU A 42 -0.09 -3.83 -11.58
CA LEU A 42 -1.34 -3.08 -11.37
C LEU A 42 -2.32 -3.43 -12.50
N VAL A 43 -3.50 -3.91 -12.16
CA VAL A 43 -4.50 -4.40 -13.13
C VAL A 43 -5.85 -3.77 -12.84
N GLN A 44 -6.54 -3.31 -13.88
CA GLN A 44 -7.95 -2.96 -13.81
C GLN A 44 -8.78 -4.12 -14.36
N ARG A 45 -9.51 -4.80 -13.46
CA ARG A 45 -10.39 -5.90 -13.80
C ARG A 45 -11.80 -5.38 -14.13
N ARG A 46 -12.35 -5.86 -15.24
CA ARG A 46 -13.72 -5.56 -15.66
C ARG A 46 -14.71 -6.28 -14.76
N ALA A 47 -15.88 -5.67 -14.56
CA ALA A 47 -17.01 -6.38 -14.01
C ALA A 47 -17.53 -7.41 -15.04
N VAL A 48 -17.72 -8.63 -14.60
CA VAL A 48 -18.33 -9.70 -15.42
C VAL A 48 -19.86 -9.64 -15.30
N GLN A 49 -20.35 -9.13 -14.18
CA GLN A 49 -21.77 -8.91 -13.88
C GLN A 49 -21.95 -7.66 -13.03
N ALA A 50 -23.18 -7.19 -12.87
CA ALA A 50 -23.45 -5.91 -12.18
C ALA A 50 -22.89 -5.82 -10.75
N ASP A 51 -22.90 -6.93 -10.01
CA ASP A 51 -22.45 -6.98 -8.62
C ASP A 51 -21.12 -7.74 -8.46
N ASP A 52 -20.22 -7.65 -9.46
CA ASP A 52 -18.93 -8.33 -9.40
C ASP A 52 -18.01 -7.69 -8.35
N ALA A 53 -17.95 -8.30 -7.17
CA ALA A 53 -17.13 -7.85 -6.05
C ALA A 53 -15.62 -7.87 -6.36
N LEU A 54 -15.20 -8.52 -7.45
CA LEU A 54 -13.80 -8.57 -7.86
C LEU A 54 -13.46 -7.52 -8.93
N ALA A 55 -14.45 -6.75 -9.42
CA ALA A 55 -14.21 -5.66 -10.34
C ALA A 55 -13.43 -4.52 -9.67
N GLY A 56 -12.65 -3.79 -10.45
CA GLY A 56 -11.87 -2.64 -9.96
C GLY A 56 -10.37 -2.82 -10.13
N TRP A 57 -9.62 -2.00 -9.43
CA TRP A 57 -8.17 -2.02 -9.48
C TRP A 57 -7.58 -3.07 -8.54
N TRP A 58 -6.51 -3.73 -8.99
CA TRP A 58 -5.80 -4.76 -8.25
C TRP A 58 -4.32 -4.44 -8.18
N VAL A 59 -3.83 -4.31 -6.96
CA VAL A 59 -2.41 -4.24 -6.64
C VAL A 59 -1.93 -5.67 -6.38
N LEU A 60 -1.12 -6.20 -7.27
CA LEU A 60 -0.59 -7.56 -7.18
C LEU A 60 0.92 -7.52 -6.94
N ASP A 61 1.37 -8.23 -5.93
CA ASP A 61 2.76 -8.30 -5.52
C ASP A 61 3.23 -9.76 -5.47
N TYR A 62 4.36 -10.06 -6.14
CA TYR A 62 4.86 -11.43 -6.28
C TYR A 62 5.72 -11.80 -5.08
N LYS A 63 5.44 -12.93 -4.46
CA LYS A 63 6.22 -13.45 -3.34
C LYS A 63 6.59 -14.90 -3.52
N SER A 64 7.87 -15.23 -3.35
CA SER A 64 8.34 -16.62 -3.33
C SER A 64 7.89 -17.37 -2.06
N ALA A 65 7.62 -16.63 -0.98
CA ALA A 65 7.09 -17.18 0.26
C ALA A 65 5.67 -17.73 0.06
N THR A 66 5.36 -18.85 0.68
CA THR A 66 4.03 -19.48 0.62
C THR A 66 3.01 -18.82 1.54
N GLN A 67 3.46 -18.08 2.55
CA GLN A 67 2.60 -17.41 3.54
C GLN A 67 3.05 -15.96 3.78
N PRO A 68 3.06 -15.10 2.74
CA PRO A 68 3.50 -13.70 2.88
C PRO A 68 2.62 -12.88 3.83
N GLN A 69 1.35 -13.25 3.99
CA GLN A 69 0.40 -12.60 4.89
C GLN A 69 0.78 -12.71 6.37
N ARG A 70 1.66 -13.64 6.73
CA ARG A 70 2.20 -13.77 8.11
C ARG A 70 3.36 -12.82 8.38
N GLN A 71 3.91 -12.18 7.34
CA GLN A 71 4.99 -11.24 7.46
C GLN A 71 4.43 -9.82 7.50
N GLN A 72 4.36 -9.24 8.69
CA GLN A 72 3.74 -7.92 8.92
C GLN A 72 4.34 -6.82 8.03
N ALA A 73 5.64 -6.85 7.78
CA ALA A 73 6.29 -5.87 6.91
C ALA A 73 5.79 -5.95 5.46
N LEU A 74 5.55 -7.16 4.92
CA LEU A 74 5.01 -7.35 3.57
C LEU A 74 3.56 -6.89 3.49
N VAL A 75 2.77 -7.22 4.50
CA VAL A 75 1.36 -6.78 4.60
C VAL A 75 1.29 -5.25 4.64
N ALA A 76 2.10 -4.60 5.48
CA ALA A 76 2.16 -3.15 5.57
C ALA A 76 2.59 -2.50 4.24
N GLN A 77 3.56 -3.08 3.53
CA GLN A 77 3.99 -2.63 2.21
C GLN A 77 2.84 -2.70 1.20
N LEU A 78 2.16 -3.84 1.13
CA LEU A 78 1.07 -4.05 0.18
C LEU A 78 -0.14 -3.15 0.48
N GLN A 79 -0.46 -2.96 1.76
CA GLN A 79 -1.50 -2.02 2.19
C GLN A 79 -1.17 -0.59 1.78
N ARG A 80 0.09 -0.17 1.92
CA ARG A 80 0.55 1.13 1.47
C ARG A 80 0.42 1.32 -0.05
N TYR A 81 0.74 0.30 -0.83
CA TYR A 81 0.55 0.33 -2.27
C TYR A 81 -0.93 0.48 -2.64
N ARG A 82 -1.81 -0.28 -1.97
CA ARG A 82 -3.25 -0.17 -2.14
C ARG A 82 -3.77 1.23 -1.81
N GLU A 83 -3.33 1.79 -0.68
CA GLU A 83 -3.70 3.14 -0.25
C GLU A 83 -3.25 4.19 -1.28
N ALA A 84 -2.00 4.11 -1.74
CA ALA A 84 -1.49 4.99 -2.77
C ALA A 84 -2.34 4.94 -4.04
N VAL A 85 -2.67 3.75 -4.55
CA VAL A 85 -3.54 3.60 -5.73
C VAL A 85 -4.93 4.17 -5.47
N SER A 86 -5.51 3.97 -4.28
CA SER A 86 -6.83 4.51 -3.92
C SER A 86 -6.86 6.05 -3.95
N VAL A 87 -5.76 6.70 -3.61
CA VAL A 87 -5.65 8.17 -3.70
C VAL A 87 -5.61 8.65 -5.16
N PHE A 88 -4.94 7.89 -6.05
CA PHE A 88 -4.86 8.23 -7.47
C PHE A 88 -6.11 7.84 -8.27
N MET A 89 -6.91 6.92 -7.77
CA MET A 89 -8.14 6.42 -8.39
C MET A 89 -9.35 6.67 -7.48
N PRO A 90 -9.72 7.93 -7.23
CA PRO A 90 -10.80 8.26 -6.31
C PRO A 90 -12.15 7.71 -6.81
N GLY A 91 -12.88 7.05 -5.91
CA GLY A 91 -14.16 6.43 -6.22
C GLY A 91 -14.08 5.02 -6.81
N GLU A 92 -12.89 4.54 -7.15
CA GLU A 92 -12.68 3.18 -7.65
C GLU A 92 -12.43 2.20 -6.49
N VAL A 93 -12.89 0.97 -6.66
CA VAL A 93 -12.56 -0.12 -5.74
C VAL A 93 -11.14 -0.56 -5.98
N VAL A 94 -10.33 -0.62 -4.92
CA VAL A 94 -8.94 -1.06 -4.99
C VAL A 94 -8.72 -2.26 -4.09
N HIS A 95 -8.34 -3.37 -4.70
CA HIS A 95 -7.96 -4.62 -4.05
C HIS A 95 -6.44 -4.76 -3.96
N ALA A 96 -5.97 -5.58 -3.04
CA ALA A 96 -4.56 -5.93 -2.95
C ALA A 96 -4.39 -7.42 -2.64
N ALA A 97 -3.48 -8.08 -3.31
CA ALA A 97 -3.19 -9.48 -3.10
C ALA A 97 -1.72 -9.83 -3.36
N PHE A 98 -1.23 -10.81 -2.62
CA PHE A 98 0.01 -11.50 -2.94
C PHE A 98 -0.25 -12.63 -3.93
N LEU A 99 0.63 -12.76 -4.92
CA LEU A 99 0.71 -13.93 -5.79
C LEU A 99 1.92 -14.76 -5.37
N THR A 100 1.65 -15.93 -4.82
CA THR A 100 2.69 -16.77 -4.23
C THR A 100 3.33 -17.72 -5.24
N GLY A 101 4.53 -18.18 -4.93
CA GLY A 101 5.29 -19.06 -5.81
C GLY A 101 4.65 -20.45 -6.04
N ASP A 102 3.66 -20.83 -5.24
CA ASP A 102 2.84 -22.03 -5.38
C ASP A 102 1.52 -21.78 -6.12
N GLY A 103 1.31 -20.57 -6.66
CA GLY A 103 0.16 -20.21 -7.49
C GLY A 103 -1.08 -19.78 -6.72
N ARG A 104 -0.99 -19.53 -5.42
CA ARG A 104 -2.12 -19.03 -4.64
C ARG A 104 -2.20 -17.51 -4.71
N MET A 105 -3.42 -16.98 -4.57
CA MET A 105 -3.69 -15.55 -4.41
C MET A 105 -4.18 -15.28 -2.99
N VAL A 106 -3.43 -14.46 -2.25
CA VAL A 106 -3.73 -14.13 -0.86
C VAL A 106 -4.13 -12.67 -0.77
N MET A 107 -5.40 -12.41 -0.56
CA MET A 107 -5.93 -11.04 -0.42
C MET A 107 -5.49 -10.41 0.90
N VAL A 108 -5.23 -9.10 0.87
CA VAL A 108 -4.85 -8.31 2.05
C VAL A 108 -5.79 -7.10 2.17
N GLY A 109 -6.39 -6.96 3.37
CA GLY A 109 -7.18 -5.77 3.70
C GLY A 109 -8.60 -5.72 3.13
N GLY A 110 -9.20 -6.87 2.74
CA GLY A 110 -10.64 -7.02 2.58
C GLY A 110 -11.31 -7.31 3.93
N ALA A 111 -12.63 -7.13 4.02
CA ALA A 111 -13.41 -7.35 5.24
C ALA A 111 -13.30 -8.77 5.82
N ASP A 112 -12.76 -9.72 5.06
CA ASP A 112 -12.62 -11.12 5.45
C ASP A 112 -11.28 -11.47 6.15
N ALA A 113 -10.33 -10.53 6.24
CA ALA A 113 -9.09 -10.76 6.99
C ALA A 113 -9.33 -10.85 8.52
N SER A 114 -10.52 -10.46 9.00
CA SER A 114 -10.90 -10.55 10.42
C SER A 114 -11.37 -11.96 10.84
N ALA A 115 -11.73 -12.82 9.90
CA ALA A 115 -12.27 -14.15 10.19
C ALA A 115 -11.18 -15.22 10.42
N ALA A 116 -9.92 -14.94 10.06
CA ALA A 116 -8.80 -15.89 10.25
C ALA A 116 -8.03 -15.71 11.57
N MET A 117 -8.36 -14.69 12.37
CA MET A 117 -7.84 -14.50 13.72
C MET A 117 -8.92 -14.86 14.73
N GLY A 118 -9.16 -16.16 14.88
CA GLY A 118 -9.88 -16.71 16.01
C GLY A 118 -9.11 -16.45 17.30
N HIS A 119 -9.25 -15.27 17.86
CA HIS A 119 -8.93 -15.00 19.24
C HIS A 119 -10.22 -14.59 19.94
N THR A 120 -10.81 -15.55 20.62
CA THR A 120 -11.87 -15.33 21.61
C THR A 120 -11.27 -14.48 22.73
N PRO A 121 -11.75 -13.26 23.00
CA PRO A 121 -11.40 -12.59 24.24
C PRO A 121 -12.19 -13.27 25.37
N ALA A 122 -11.49 -13.86 26.31
CA ALA A 122 -12.06 -14.29 27.58
C ALA A 122 -12.62 -13.06 28.32
N PRO A 123 -13.82 -13.13 28.92
CA PRO A 123 -14.34 -12.07 29.75
C PRO A 123 -13.74 -12.17 31.17
N GLY A 124 -13.18 -11.07 31.64
CA GLY A 124 -12.95 -10.90 33.08
C GLY A 124 -11.58 -10.36 33.43
N ALA A 125 -11.53 -9.07 33.75
CA ALA A 125 -11.05 -8.55 35.02
C ALA A 125 -11.01 -7.01 34.97
N ALA A 126 -11.68 -6.46 35.92
CA ALA A 126 -11.90 -5.04 36.16
C ALA A 126 -10.61 -4.31 36.63
N ALA A 127 -10.60 -3.04 36.26
CA ALA A 127 -10.25 -1.84 37.06
C ALA A 127 -8.85 -1.71 37.68
N THR A 128 -8.42 -0.45 37.49
CA THR A 128 -7.48 0.35 38.25
C THR A 128 -6.01 0.23 37.89
N ASP A 129 -5.45 1.22 37.29
CA ASP A 129 -4.71 2.31 37.96
C ASP A 129 -4.07 3.21 36.89
N VAL A 130 -4.32 4.51 36.98
CA VAL A 130 -3.71 5.53 36.15
C VAL A 130 -2.62 6.21 37.02
N PRO A 131 -1.34 6.08 36.65
CA PRO A 131 -0.39 7.04 37.21
C PRO A 131 -0.21 8.21 36.23
N ALA A 132 -0.35 9.40 36.81
CA ALA A 132 -0.24 10.72 36.21
C ALA A 132 1.08 10.95 35.46
N LEU A 133 0.97 11.61 34.31
CA LEU A 133 2.10 12.21 33.59
C LEU A 133 2.71 13.36 34.43
N PRO A 134 4.04 13.49 34.52
CA PRO A 134 4.67 14.71 34.98
C PRO A 134 4.70 15.76 33.86
N ALA A 135 4.38 16.99 34.24
CA ALA A 135 4.33 18.17 33.41
C ALA A 135 5.67 18.50 32.74
N ALA A 136 5.61 18.94 31.51
CA ALA A 136 6.73 19.49 30.75
C ALA A 136 7.09 20.88 31.28
N PRO A 137 8.39 21.25 31.37
CA PRO A 137 8.79 22.61 31.72
C PRO A 137 8.73 23.55 30.50
N ALA A 138 8.28 24.76 30.80
CA ALA A 138 8.06 25.89 29.90
C ALA A 138 9.29 26.28 29.07
N ALA A 139 9.04 26.56 27.79
CA ALA A 139 9.98 27.21 26.91
C ALA A 139 10.17 28.67 27.27
N ARG A 140 11.44 29.12 27.34
CA ARG A 140 11.84 30.51 27.41
C ARG A 140 12.00 31.08 25.97
N PRO A 141 11.56 32.31 25.71
CA PRO A 141 11.83 32.99 24.46
C PRO A 141 13.19 33.71 24.52
N GLY A 142 13.97 33.62 23.48
CA GLY A 142 15.24 34.31 23.36
C GLY A 142 15.75 34.50 21.94
N ALA A 143 15.68 35.78 21.53
CA ALA A 143 16.57 36.50 20.61
C ALA A 143 16.54 36.22 19.11
N ALA A 144 15.92 37.16 18.44
CA ALA A 144 16.17 37.56 17.05
C ALA A 144 17.64 37.91 16.81
N LYS A 145 18.20 37.46 15.68
CA LYS A 145 19.33 38.18 15.07
C LYS A 145 19.43 37.91 13.57
N ALA A 146 19.18 39.01 12.83
CA ALA A 146 19.84 39.49 11.61
C ALA A 146 19.94 38.56 10.38
N ALA A 147 19.24 38.98 9.35
CA ALA A 147 19.51 38.69 7.95
C ALA A 147 20.85 39.25 7.49
N PRO A 148 21.55 38.65 6.56
CA PRO A 148 22.48 39.34 5.69
C PRO A 148 21.96 39.47 4.27
N THR A 149 21.96 40.68 3.86
CA THR A 149 21.98 41.41 2.61
C THR A 149 22.46 40.63 1.38
N VAL A 150 21.66 40.70 0.34
CA VAL A 150 21.99 40.39 -1.04
C VAL A 150 22.98 41.40 -1.59
N PRO A 151 24.03 41.05 -2.32
CA PRO A 151 24.67 41.93 -3.27
C PRO A 151 24.12 41.70 -4.69
N ASP A 152 23.50 42.72 -5.19
CA ASP A 152 23.27 43.00 -6.60
C ASP A 152 24.62 43.08 -7.35
N SER A 153 24.76 42.39 -8.43
CA SER A 153 25.78 42.68 -9.42
C SER A 153 25.22 42.43 -10.81
N ARG A 154 24.81 43.56 -11.35
CA ARG A 154 24.63 43.79 -12.79
C ARG A 154 25.94 43.60 -13.53
N GLN A 155 25.75 43.29 -14.79
CA GLN A 155 26.54 43.62 -15.98
C GLN A 155 27.41 42.52 -16.56
N GLY A 156 27.17 42.38 -17.84
CA GLY A 156 28.15 41.96 -18.82
C GLY A 156 27.53 41.35 -20.07
N SER A 157 27.07 42.22 -20.91
CA SER A 157 26.76 42.10 -22.34
C SER A 157 27.95 41.60 -23.17
N LEU A 158 27.63 41.05 -24.36
CA LEU A 158 28.40 40.93 -25.63
C LEU A 158 29.17 39.59 -25.81
N PHE A 159 28.77 38.81 -26.70
CA PHE A 159 28.94 38.49 -28.13
C PHE A 159 28.16 37.23 -28.49
#